data_74d78ea4ee063b34da84447ece37784c
#
_entry.id   74d78ea4ee063b34da84447ece37784c
#
_cell.length_a   1.000
_cell.length_b   1.000
_cell.length_c   1.000
_cell.angle_alpha   90.00
_cell.angle_beta   90.00
_cell.angle_gamma   90.00
#
_symmetry.space_group_name_H-M   'P 1'
#
loop_
_entity.id
_entity.type
_entity.pdbx_description
1 polymer ?
#
loop_
_entity_poly.entity_id
_entity_poly.type
_entity_poly.pdbx_seq_one_letter_code
_entity_poly.pdbx_strand_id
1 'polypeptide(L)'
;VSLDNEIDDCTVLGLLSDKNSVWIITNKKVLQYNIDSQTFQHYSTADDNIMVDVFRYKAISLDGWGGLYVGGHRGFIHIRPGNASAVNRAPTSLHITDVKVEDKSIFFGNAEASGENTIHKIFLGPDDRNIEIFFSSLLYSLNAGCRIAYQLEGVDHYWIYSDNNRNSAFYNHLPKGTYKLRLKLEYERGKWTEGEVLLTIVKEPAFYETWFAYLVYVILIGLCFYVVIRLYMRRIK
;
A
#
# COMPACT_ATOMS: atom_id res chain seq x y z
N VAL A 1 21.03 20.75 -8.77
CA VAL A 1 20.04 19.65 -8.84
C VAL A 1 20.78 18.47 -9.43
N SER A 2 20.93 17.39 -8.68
CA SER A 2 21.66 16.20 -9.13
C SER A 2 20.78 15.42 -10.09
N LEU A 3 21.26 15.18 -11.29
CA LEU A 3 20.60 14.32 -12.29
C LEU A 3 20.44 12.88 -11.78
N ASP A 4 21.28 12.45 -10.86
CA ASP A 4 21.34 11.08 -10.35
C ASP A 4 20.02 10.63 -9.68
N ASN A 5 19.32 11.55 -9.00
CA ASN A 5 18.04 11.22 -8.36
C ASN A 5 16.87 11.07 -9.34
N GLU A 6 17.01 11.65 -10.55
CA GLU A 6 15.91 11.67 -11.54
C GLU A 6 16.02 10.55 -12.57
N ILE A 7 17.21 10.04 -12.82
CA ILE A 7 17.49 9.07 -13.88
C ILE A 7 17.90 7.70 -13.32
N ASP A 8 17.91 7.55 -12.01
CA ASP A 8 18.31 6.31 -11.34
C ASP A 8 17.49 5.10 -11.87
N ASP A 9 18.17 4.00 -12.21
CA ASP A 9 17.61 2.81 -12.85
C ASP A 9 16.96 3.02 -14.24
N CYS A 10 17.28 4.11 -14.93
CA CYS A 10 16.78 4.36 -16.27
C CYS A 10 17.90 4.38 -17.31
N THR A 11 17.64 3.80 -18.48
CA THR A 11 18.52 3.94 -19.64
C THR A 11 18.06 5.14 -20.48
N VAL A 12 18.96 6.08 -20.73
CA VAL A 12 18.66 7.22 -21.60
C VAL A 12 18.66 6.76 -23.06
N LEU A 13 17.53 6.94 -23.72
CA LEU A 13 17.29 6.56 -25.12
C LEU A 13 17.49 7.74 -26.09
N GLY A 14 17.36 8.95 -25.61
CA GLY A 14 17.54 10.12 -26.45
C GLY A 14 17.59 11.40 -25.63
N LEU A 15 18.30 12.36 -26.19
CA LEU A 15 18.38 13.75 -25.68
C LEU A 15 18.07 14.69 -26.82
N LEU A 16 17.28 15.70 -26.56
CA LEU A 16 16.95 16.74 -27.53
C LEU A 16 16.87 18.09 -26.82
N SER A 17 17.60 19.09 -27.33
CA SER A 17 17.55 20.43 -26.79
C SER A 17 16.62 21.33 -27.58
N ASP A 18 15.80 22.08 -26.90
CA ASP A 18 15.06 23.22 -27.38
C ASP A 18 15.61 24.47 -26.70
N LYS A 19 15.24 25.66 -27.20
CA LYS A 19 15.80 26.99 -26.83
C LYS A 19 16.14 27.16 -25.34
N ASN A 20 15.28 26.69 -24.46
CA ASN A 20 15.41 26.86 -23.03
C ASN A 20 15.21 25.58 -22.19
N SER A 21 15.09 24.45 -22.86
CA SER A 21 14.86 23.18 -22.21
C SER A 21 15.61 22.04 -22.88
N VAL A 22 15.87 20.99 -22.09
CA VAL A 22 16.45 19.74 -22.57
C VAL A 22 15.46 18.61 -22.28
N TRP A 23 15.06 17.96 -23.34
CA TRP A 23 14.23 16.77 -23.28
C TRP A 23 15.08 15.52 -23.11
N ILE A 24 14.76 14.72 -22.12
CA ILE A 24 15.46 13.48 -21.77
C ILE A 24 14.46 12.35 -21.86
N ILE A 25 14.68 11.46 -22.81
CA ILE A 25 13.84 10.29 -23.00
C ILE A 25 14.56 9.08 -22.43
N THR A 26 13.90 8.39 -21.52
CA THR A 26 14.39 7.16 -20.94
C THR A 26 13.53 5.98 -21.32
N ASN A 27 13.96 4.78 -20.97
CA ASN A 27 13.14 3.57 -21.16
C ASN A 27 11.86 3.53 -20.32
N LYS A 28 11.71 4.41 -19.31
CA LYS A 28 10.58 4.41 -18.36
C LYS A 28 9.77 5.71 -18.39
N LYS A 29 10.38 6.85 -18.73
CA LYS A 29 9.74 8.16 -18.61
C LYS A 29 10.36 9.19 -19.56
N VAL A 30 9.62 10.27 -19.80
CA VAL A 30 10.09 11.46 -20.52
C VAL A 30 10.21 12.60 -19.52
N LEU A 31 11.35 13.27 -19.54
CA LEU A 31 11.66 14.39 -18.66
C LEU A 31 11.96 15.63 -19.51
N GLN A 32 11.54 16.77 -19.04
CA GLN A 32 11.95 18.08 -19.57
C GLN A 32 12.71 18.82 -18.47
N TYR A 33 13.96 19.13 -18.71
CA TYR A 33 14.75 20.01 -17.86
C TYR A 33 14.66 21.43 -18.35
N ASN A 34 14.16 22.33 -17.55
CA ASN A 34 14.17 23.76 -17.85
C ASN A 34 15.47 24.38 -17.35
N ILE A 35 16.19 25.06 -18.27
CA ILE A 35 17.52 25.59 -18.00
C ILE A 35 17.46 26.81 -17.07
N ASP A 36 16.46 27.70 -17.23
CA ASP A 36 16.33 28.92 -16.45
C ASP A 36 15.89 28.62 -15.01
N SER A 37 14.87 27.82 -14.83
CA SER A 37 14.33 27.49 -13.51
C SER A 37 15.10 26.37 -12.82
N GLN A 38 15.98 25.68 -13.54
CA GLN A 38 16.72 24.50 -13.05
C GLN A 38 15.80 23.40 -12.46
N THR A 39 14.63 23.22 -13.06
CA THR A 39 13.62 22.28 -12.60
C THR A 39 13.35 21.19 -13.64
N PHE A 40 13.02 20.00 -13.15
CA PHE A 40 12.55 18.89 -13.98
C PHE A 40 11.03 18.86 -14.01
N GLN A 41 10.49 18.69 -15.22
CA GLN A 41 9.09 18.34 -15.42
C GLN A 41 9.01 16.89 -15.89
N HIS A 42 8.12 16.12 -15.29
CA HIS A 42 7.91 14.71 -15.61
C HIS A 42 6.69 14.57 -16.50
N TYR A 43 6.83 13.86 -17.60
CA TYR A 43 5.73 13.48 -18.47
C TYR A 43 5.49 11.99 -18.35
N SER A 44 4.33 11.63 -17.78
CA SER A 44 3.93 10.24 -17.68
C SER A 44 3.28 9.79 -18.98
N THR A 45 3.67 8.64 -19.46
CA THR A 45 3.05 8.02 -20.64
C THR A 45 1.75 7.29 -20.28
N ALA A 46 1.44 7.21 -19.01
CA ALA A 46 0.31 6.41 -18.51
C ALA A 46 -1.04 7.15 -18.55
N ASP A 47 -1.04 8.47 -18.76
CA ASP A 47 -2.25 9.28 -18.60
C ASP A 47 -3.22 9.29 -19.77
N ASP A 48 -2.78 8.92 -20.97
CA ASP A 48 -3.62 9.03 -22.17
C ASP A 48 -3.66 7.73 -22.93
N ASN A 49 -4.36 6.70 -22.55
CA ASN A 49 -4.68 5.54 -23.41
C ASN A 49 -3.61 5.16 -24.47
N ILE A 50 -2.37 5.62 -24.29
CA ILE A 50 -1.29 5.53 -25.25
C ILE A 50 -0.51 4.26 -25.00
N MET A 51 -0.74 3.26 -25.81
CA MET A 51 -0.06 1.96 -25.80
C MET A 51 1.38 2.07 -26.34
N VAL A 52 2.19 2.99 -25.79
CA VAL A 52 3.63 2.99 -26.09
C VAL A 52 4.33 2.27 -24.95
N ASP A 53 4.48 0.96 -25.10
CA ASP A 53 5.06 0.12 -24.06
C ASP A 53 6.57 0.34 -23.89
N VAL A 54 7.28 0.66 -24.96
CA VAL A 54 8.73 0.82 -24.98
C VAL A 54 9.13 1.90 -25.99
N PHE A 55 9.83 2.92 -25.50
CA PHE A 55 10.42 3.94 -26.37
C PHE A 55 11.58 3.39 -27.18
N ARG A 56 11.73 3.88 -28.41
CA ARG A 56 12.83 3.49 -29.29
C ARG A 56 13.98 4.47 -29.24
N TYR A 57 15.18 3.96 -29.34
CA TYR A 57 16.40 4.73 -29.38
C TYR A 57 16.37 5.74 -30.53
N LYS A 58 16.63 7.03 -30.22
CA LYS A 58 16.61 8.17 -31.15
C LYS A 58 15.29 8.42 -31.89
N ALA A 59 14.20 7.80 -31.51
CA ALA A 59 12.90 8.07 -32.12
C ALA A 59 12.23 9.29 -31.49
N ILE A 60 12.85 10.45 -31.63
CA ILE A 60 12.42 11.73 -31.03
C ILE A 60 12.52 12.86 -32.06
N SER A 61 11.54 13.76 -32.03
CA SER A 61 11.51 14.96 -32.87
C SER A 61 10.75 16.08 -32.19
N LEU A 62 11.23 17.32 -32.31
CA LEU A 62 10.44 18.50 -31.93
C LEU A 62 9.42 18.81 -33.02
N ASP A 63 8.24 19.24 -32.60
CA ASP A 63 7.33 19.95 -33.53
C ASP A 63 7.74 21.41 -33.66
N GLY A 64 7.18 22.12 -34.66
CA GLY A 64 7.48 23.54 -34.88
C GLY A 64 7.00 24.47 -33.75
N TRP A 65 6.31 23.96 -32.73
CA TRP A 65 5.62 24.69 -31.67
C TRP A 65 6.21 24.39 -30.28
N GLY A 66 7.34 23.67 -30.24
CA GLY A 66 8.02 23.27 -28.99
C GLY A 66 7.47 22.03 -28.35
N GLY A 67 6.54 21.32 -28.98
CA GLY A 67 6.09 20.00 -28.59
C GLY A 67 7.08 18.92 -29.00
N LEU A 68 6.99 17.74 -28.35
CA LEU A 68 7.87 16.62 -28.57
C LEU A 68 7.09 15.40 -29.07
N TYR A 69 7.55 14.83 -30.18
CA TYR A 69 7.15 13.51 -30.64
C TYR A 69 8.14 12.47 -30.14
N VAL A 70 7.66 11.43 -29.50
CA VAL A 70 8.47 10.30 -29.05
C VAL A 70 7.89 8.99 -29.60
N GLY A 71 8.69 8.28 -30.38
CA GLY A 71 8.31 7.01 -31.00
C GLY A 71 8.58 5.81 -30.10
N GLY A 72 7.70 4.85 -30.17
CA GLY A 72 7.79 3.58 -29.44
C GLY A 72 7.41 2.37 -30.26
N HIS A 73 7.23 1.24 -29.60
CA HIS A 73 7.00 -0.03 -30.29
C HIS A 73 5.64 -0.11 -31.01
N ARG A 74 4.61 0.56 -30.51
CA ARG A 74 3.23 0.48 -31.04
C ARG A 74 2.68 1.82 -31.52
N GLY A 75 3.53 2.82 -31.66
CA GLY A 75 3.09 4.14 -32.06
C GLY A 75 4.02 5.25 -31.59
N PHE A 76 3.48 6.42 -31.46
CA PHE A 76 4.21 7.57 -30.94
C PHE A 76 3.31 8.36 -29.97
N ILE A 77 3.94 9.12 -29.09
CA ILE A 77 3.28 10.11 -28.25
C ILE A 77 3.65 11.50 -28.71
N HIS A 78 2.71 12.44 -28.58
CA HIS A 78 2.93 13.86 -28.81
C HIS A 78 2.72 14.61 -27.50
N ILE A 79 3.79 15.14 -26.96
CA ILE A 79 3.79 15.93 -25.72
C ILE A 79 3.80 17.40 -26.08
N ARG A 80 2.78 18.16 -25.64
CA ARG A 80 2.72 19.61 -25.81
C ARG A 80 3.30 20.35 -24.63
N PRO A 81 4.10 21.43 -24.84
CA PRO A 81 4.54 22.30 -23.76
C PRO A 81 3.33 22.87 -23.01
N GLY A 82 3.37 22.88 -21.70
CA GLY A 82 2.26 23.37 -20.87
C GLY A 82 1.20 22.33 -20.51
N ASN A 83 1.13 21.20 -21.21
CA ASN A 83 0.39 20.01 -20.78
C ASN A 83 1.31 19.05 -20.00
N ALA A 84 2.29 19.59 -19.29
CA ALA A 84 2.82 18.81 -18.20
C ALA A 84 1.59 18.52 -17.33
N SER A 85 1.05 17.33 -17.44
CA SER A 85 0.32 16.79 -16.32
C SER A 85 1.33 16.88 -15.19
N ALA A 86 1.34 18.01 -14.48
CA ALA A 86 1.78 17.96 -13.13
C ALA A 86 0.97 16.79 -12.58
N VAL A 87 1.63 15.64 -12.45
CA VAL A 87 1.07 14.53 -11.70
C VAL A 87 1.10 14.97 -10.25
N ASN A 88 0.47 16.10 -10.01
CA ASN A 88 -0.10 16.53 -8.75
C ASN A 88 -1.45 15.84 -8.63
N ARG A 89 -1.49 14.55 -9.05
CA ARG A 89 -2.60 13.73 -8.62
C ARG A 89 -2.42 13.61 -7.12
N ALA A 90 -3.33 14.27 -6.43
CA ALA A 90 -3.58 13.99 -5.04
C ALA A 90 -3.49 12.47 -4.86
N PRO A 91 -2.79 12.00 -3.83
CA PRO A 91 -2.60 10.58 -3.63
C PRO A 91 -3.94 9.88 -3.74
N THR A 92 -4.03 8.97 -4.69
CA THR A 92 -5.22 8.14 -4.87
C THR A 92 -5.45 7.42 -3.55
N SER A 93 -6.69 7.40 -3.10
CA SER A 93 -7.05 6.74 -1.86
C SER A 93 -6.63 5.27 -1.92
N LEU A 94 -6.07 4.78 -0.82
CA LEU A 94 -5.82 3.38 -0.61
C LEU A 94 -7.13 2.68 -0.24
N HIS A 95 -7.34 1.49 -0.76
CA HIS A 95 -8.56 0.71 -0.50
C HIS A 95 -8.20 -0.69 -0.04
N ILE A 96 -8.97 -1.21 0.91
CA ILE A 96 -8.96 -2.63 1.22
C ILE A 96 -9.76 -3.35 0.14
N THR A 97 -9.15 -4.31 -0.52
CA THR A 97 -9.78 -5.07 -1.62
C THR A 97 -10.37 -6.38 -1.17
N ASP A 98 -9.73 -7.05 -0.21
CA ASP A 98 -10.24 -8.29 0.38
C ASP A 98 -9.63 -8.51 1.76
N VAL A 99 -10.32 -9.27 2.59
CA VAL A 99 -9.81 -9.79 3.86
C VAL A 99 -10.14 -11.27 3.95
N LYS A 100 -9.10 -12.09 4.06
CA LYS A 100 -9.23 -13.53 4.24
C LYS A 100 -8.91 -13.93 5.67
N VAL A 101 -9.77 -14.77 6.22
CA VAL A 101 -9.55 -15.41 7.52
C VAL A 101 -9.61 -16.92 7.31
N GLU A 102 -8.55 -17.62 7.71
CA GLU A 102 -8.39 -19.07 7.48
C GLU A 102 -8.67 -19.43 6.00
N ASP A 103 -8.07 -18.65 5.05
CA ASP A 103 -8.24 -18.76 3.60
C ASP A 103 -9.67 -18.49 3.06
N LYS A 104 -10.61 -18.12 3.92
CA LYS A 104 -11.95 -17.73 3.51
C LYS A 104 -12.06 -16.22 3.42
N SER A 105 -12.51 -15.70 2.27
CA SER A 105 -12.80 -14.28 2.11
C SER A 105 -14.04 -13.93 2.95
N ILE A 106 -13.87 -12.95 3.86
CA ILE A 106 -14.96 -12.43 4.71
C ILE A 106 -15.35 -11.01 4.31
N PHE A 107 -14.50 -10.36 3.54
CA PHE A 107 -14.71 -9.01 3.06
C PHE A 107 -15.10 -9.08 1.59
N PHE A 108 -16.40 -9.19 1.33
CA PHE A 108 -16.93 -8.85 0.02
C PHE A 108 -17.21 -7.36 0.04
N GLY A 109 -16.67 -6.66 -0.94
CA GLY A 109 -16.93 -5.23 -1.15
C GLY A 109 -18.39 -4.88 -1.35
N ASN A 110 -19.24 -5.19 -0.38
CA ASN A 110 -20.49 -4.51 -0.12
C ASN A 110 -20.16 -3.12 0.47
N ALA A 111 -19.18 -2.47 -0.13
CA ALA A 111 -19.16 -1.05 -0.17
C ALA A 111 -20.37 -0.68 -1.04
N GLU A 112 -21.55 -0.64 -0.46
CA GLU A 112 -22.48 0.40 -0.86
C GLU A 112 -21.61 1.65 -0.86
N ALA A 113 -21.50 2.26 -2.03
CA ALA A 113 -20.74 3.46 -2.29
C ALA A 113 -21.24 4.61 -1.40
N SER A 114 -20.83 4.59 -0.16
CA SER A 114 -20.98 5.67 0.79
C SER A 114 -19.62 6.32 0.90
N GLY A 115 -19.52 7.45 0.23
CA GLY A 115 -18.38 8.30 0.03
C GLY A 115 -17.25 8.26 1.04
N GLU A 116 -16.06 8.54 0.53
CA GLU A 116 -14.83 8.98 1.19
C GLU A 116 -14.64 8.56 2.66
N ASN A 117 -13.62 7.71 2.91
CA ASN A 117 -13.08 7.40 4.24
C ASN A 117 -13.93 6.54 5.18
N THR A 118 -14.55 5.47 4.70
CA THR A 118 -15.18 4.51 5.60
C THR A 118 -14.13 3.60 6.24
N ILE A 119 -13.86 3.80 7.52
CA ILE A 119 -13.05 2.85 8.31
C ILE A 119 -13.84 1.56 8.44
N HIS A 120 -13.38 0.53 7.74
CA HIS A 120 -14.00 -0.79 7.84
C HIS A 120 -13.67 -1.42 9.19
N LYS A 121 -14.66 -2.11 9.79
CA LYS A 121 -14.49 -2.83 11.04
C LYS A 121 -14.81 -4.30 10.83
N ILE A 122 -13.91 -5.17 11.22
CA ILE A 122 -14.09 -6.61 11.17
C ILE A 122 -13.95 -7.22 12.57
N PHE A 123 -14.67 -8.31 12.80
CA PHE A 123 -14.61 -9.05 14.04
C PHE A 123 -14.01 -10.43 13.75
N LEU A 124 -13.01 -10.80 14.52
CA LEU A 124 -12.37 -12.10 14.48
C LEU A 124 -12.81 -12.91 15.68
N GLY A 125 -13.28 -14.12 15.44
CA GLY A 125 -13.58 -15.06 16.50
C GLY A 125 -12.32 -15.53 17.25
N PRO A 126 -12.49 -16.16 18.42
CA PRO A 126 -11.35 -16.61 19.23
C PRO A 126 -10.45 -17.62 18.50
N ASP A 127 -11.03 -18.45 17.64
CA ASP A 127 -10.32 -19.53 16.93
C ASP A 127 -9.66 -19.08 15.62
N ASP A 128 -9.98 -17.89 15.13
CA ASP A 128 -9.39 -17.35 13.91
C ASP A 128 -7.91 -17.01 14.12
N ARG A 129 -7.03 -17.70 13.43
CA ARG A 129 -5.58 -17.56 13.63
C ARG A 129 -4.93 -16.75 12.53
N ASN A 130 -5.22 -17.08 11.28
CA ASN A 130 -4.57 -16.50 10.12
C ASN A 130 -5.47 -15.43 9.50
N ILE A 131 -4.93 -14.23 9.32
CA ILE A 131 -5.60 -13.15 8.61
C ILE A 131 -4.67 -12.61 7.52
N GLU A 132 -5.18 -12.52 6.31
CA GLU A 132 -4.51 -11.89 5.18
C GLU A 132 -5.39 -10.75 4.65
N ILE A 133 -4.82 -9.54 4.60
CA ILE A 133 -5.52 -8.32 4.22
C ILE A 133 -4.93 -7.84 2.91
N PHE A 134 -5.75 -7.77 1.87
CA PHE A 134 -5.37 -7.29 0.55
C PHE A 134 -5.75 -5.83 0.39
N PHE A 135 -4.86 -5.05 -0.20
CA PHE A 135 -5.08 -3.62 -0.41
C PHE A 135 -4.55 -3.18 -1.78
N SER A 136 -5.12 -2.11 -2.30
CA SER A 136 -4.71 -1.55 -3.60
C SER A 136 -4.83 -0.03 -3.59
N SER A 137 -3.98 0.62 -4.34
CA SER A 137 -4.02 2.08 -4.54
C SER A 137 -4.89 2.51 -5.71
N LEU A 138 -5.43 1.58 -6.52
CA LEU A 138 -6.15 1.85 -7.77
C LEU A 138 -5.38 2.76 -8.76
N LEU A 139 -4.10 3.00 -8.50
CA LEU A 139 -3.22 3.70 -9.44
C LEU A 139 -2.83 2.74 -10.55
N TYR A 140 -3.55 2.82 -11.66
CA TYR A 140 -3.26 2.05 -12.88
C TYR A 140 -2.12 2.63 -13.70
N SER A 141 -1.29 3.49 -13.13
CA SER A 141 -0.11 4.01 -13.79
C SER A 141 0.91 2.88 -13.98
N LEU A 142 1.06 2.44 -15.22
CA LEU A 142 1.94 1.34 -15.63
C LEU A 142 3.43 1.53 -15.27
N ASN A 143 3.83 2.73 -14.89
CA ASN A 143 5.22 3.08 -14.61
C ASN A 143 5.51 3.55 -13.19
N ALA A 144 4.48 3.71 -12.37
CA ALA A 144 4.70 4.07 -10.98
C ALA A 144 4.83 2.79 -10.18
N GLY A 145 6.03 2.36 -9.91
CA GLY A 145 6.32 1.39 -8.86
C GLY A 145 5.96 2.01 -7.50
N CYS A 146 4.66 2.34 -7.33
CA CYS A 146 4.15 2.87 -6.08
C CYS A 146 4.31 1.81 -5.01
N ARG A 147 5.16 2.08 -4.02
CA ARG A 147 5.30 1.19 -2.87
C ARG A 147 4.26 1.54 -1.83
N ILE A 148 3.64 0.51 -1.30
CA ILE A 148 2.71 0.64 -0.17
C ILE A 148 3.44 0.18 1.08
N ALA A 149 3.27 0.92 2.16
CA ALA A 149 3.72 0.48 3.47
C ALA A 149 2.52 0.39 4.40
N TYR A 150 2.55 -0.62 5.26
CA TYR A 150 1.50 -0.90 6.21
C TYR A 150 2.05 -1.06 7.62
N GLN A 151 1.19 -0.85 8.60
CA GLN A 151 1.50 -1.04 10.00
C GLN A 151 0.21 -1.39 10.75
N LEU A 152 0.22 -2.48 11.48
CA LEU A 152 -0.86 -2.85 12.40
C LEU A 152 -0.54 -2.32 13.79
N GLU A 153 -1.23 -1.28 14.22
CA GLU A 153 -1.06 -0.69 15.56
C GLU A 153 -1.33 -1.73 16.63
N GLY A 154 -0.39 -1.87 17.55
CA GLY A 154 -0.45 -2.85 18.63
C GLY A 154 0.28 -4.17 18.34
N VAL A 155 0.77 -4.38 17.11
CA VAL A 155 1.55 -5.55 16.69
C VAL A 155 2.89 -5.11 16.10
N ASP A 156 2.83 -4.24 15.08
CA ASP A 156 4.02 -3.83 14.36
C ASP A 156 4.67 -2.61 15.02
N HIS A 157 5.97 -2.68 15.26
CA HIS A 157 6.73 -1.56 15.81
C HIS A 157 7.18 -0.58 14.74
N TYR A 158 7.29 -1.04 13.48
CA TYR A 158 7.77 -0.29 12.34
C TYR A 158 6.84 -0.45 11.14
N TRP A 159 6.97 0.46 10.17
CA TRP A 159 6.32 0.35 8.88
C TRP A 159 6.91 -0.81 8.09
N ILE A 160 6.06 -1.70 7.60
CA ILE A 160 6.43 -2.83 6.74
C ILE A 160 6.14 -2.41 5.30
N TYR A 161 7.14 -2.58 4.44
CA TYR A 161 7.00 -2.23 3.03
C TYR A 161 6.49 -3.44 2.26
N SER A 162 5.40 -3.24 1.53
CA SER A 162 4.84 -4.27 0.66
C SER A 162 5.78 -4.51 -0.52
N ASP A 163 5.94 -5.77 -0.90
CA ASP A 163 6.64 -6.13 -2.12
C ASP A 163 5.74 -5.84 -3.33
N ASN A 164 6.31 -5.29 -4.42
CA ASN A 164 5.59 -4.86 -5.63
C ASN A 164 4.70 -5.95 -6.26
N ASN A 165 4.93 -7.20 -5.89
CA ASN A 165 4.17 -8.35 -6.39
C ASN A 165 3.06 -8.83 -5.45
N ARG A 166 2.99 -8.31 -4.21
CA ARG A 166 2.06 -8.79 -3.18
C ARG A 166 1.58 -7.64 -2.31
N ASN A 167 0.47 -7.03 -2.69
CA ASN A 167 -0.17 -5.99 -1.91
C ASN A 167 -1.06 -6.62 -0.83
N SER A 168 -0.46 -7.39 0.07
CA SER A 168 -1.15 -8.00 1.20
C SER A 168 -0.32 -7.93 2.48
N ALA A 169 -1.02 -7.83 3.62
CA ALA A 169 -0.48 -7.95 4.95
C ALA A 169 -0.97 -9.24 5.57
N PHE A 170 -0.05 -10.09 6.01
CA PHE A 170 -0.34 -11.37 6.64
C PHE A 170 0.01 -11.35 8.12
N TYR A 171 -0.95 -11.74 8.97
CA TYR A 171 -0.75 -11.87 10.41
C TYR A 171 -1.21 -13.24 10.87
N ASN A 172 -0.37 -13.87 11.68
CA ASN A 172 -0.68 -15.14 12.30
C ASN A 172 -0.87 -14.94 13.80
N HIS A 173 -1.94 -15.49 14.35
CA HIS A 173 -2.21 -15.54 15.78
C HIS A 173 -2.21 -14.18 16.48
N LEU A 174 -3.17 -13.32 16.12
CA LEU A 174 -3.37 -12.05 16.83
C LEU A 174 -3.93 -12.32 18.24
N PRO A 175 -3.34 -11.77 19.31
CA PRO A 175 -3.92 -11.78 20.65
C PRO A 175 -5.30 -11.08 20.69
N LYS A 176 -6.05 -11.29 21.75
CA LYS A 176 -7.30 -10.53 21.97
C LYS A 176 -7.01 -9.02 22.03
N GLY A 177 -7.81 -8.23 21.36
CA GLY A 177 -7.62 -6.78 21.35
C GLY A 177 -8.25 -6.09 20.16
N THR A 178 -8.03 -4.79 20.08
CA THR A 178 -8.45 -3.98 18.95
C THR A 178 -7.22 -3.42 18.26
N TYR A 179 -7.12 -3.66 16.97
CA TYR A 179 -5.98 -3.30 16.15
C TYR A 179 -6.44 -2.37 15.03
N LYS A 180 -5.58 -1.44 14.63
CA LYS A 180 -5.85 -0.51 13.53
C LYS A 180 -4.79 -0.70 12.45
N LEU A 181 -5.23 -1.08 11.25
CA LEU A 181 -4.34 -1.16 10.09
C LEU A 181 -4.21 0.22 9.47
N ARG A 182 -2.99 0.72 9.47
CA ARG A 182 -2.60 1.96 8.79
C ARG A 182 -1.87 1.63 7.51
N LEU A 183 -2.22 2.35 6.46
CA LEU A 183 -1.57 2.23 5.15
C LEU A 183 -1.05 3.60 4.73
N LYS A 184 0.09 3.62 4.04
CA LYS A 184 0.63 4.80 3.37
C LYS A 184 1.17 4.43 1.99
N LEU A 185 1.08 5.37 1.06
CA LEU A 185 1.48 5.21 -0.32
C LEU A 185 2.69 6.08 -0.62
N GLU A 186 3.69 5.53 -1.27
CA GLU A 186 4.77 6.31 -1.88
C GLU A 186 4.30 6.76 -3.27
N TYR A 187 3.94 8.03 -3.40
CA TYR A 187 3.45 8.60 -4.66
C TYR A 187 4.57 9.19 -5.52
N GLU A 188 5.70 9.50 -4.90
CA GLU A 188 6.93 9.93 -5.55
C GLU A 188 8.09 9.37 -4.72
N ARG A 189 9.21 9.09 -5.34
CA ARG A 189 10.36 8.46 -4.66
C ARG A 189 10.74 9.22 -3.39
N GLY A 190 10.60 8.57 -2.25
CA GLY A 190 10.85 9.15 -0.92
C GLY A 190 9.71 10.02 -0.37
N LYS A 191 8.66 10.31 -1.14
CA LYS A 191 7.50 11.06 -0.67
C LYS A 191 6.31 10.13 -0.40
N TRP A 192 5.89 10.11 0.84
CA TRP A 192 4.82 9.24 1.33
C TRP A 192 3.58 10.05 1.68
N THR A 193 2.42 9.45 1.51
CA THR A 193 1.17 10.00 2.07
C THR A 193 1.19 9.91 3.59
N GLU A 194 0.32 10.65 4.24
CA GLU A 194 0.04 10.42 5.65
C GLU A 194 -0.57 9.03 5.84
N GLY A 195 -0.18 8.34 6.91
CA GLY A 195 -0.70 7.00 7.19
C GLY A 195 -2.17 7.07 7.61
N GLU A 196 -3.08 6.54 6.80
CA GLU A 196 -4.52 6.50 7.05
C GLU A 196 -4.93 5.18 7.69
N VAL A 197 -5.88 5.21 8.63
CA VAL A 197 -6.50 4.02 9.21
C VAL A 197 -7.62 3.57 8.30
N LEU A 198 -7.46 2.43 7.64
CA LEU A 198 -8.45 1.91 6.70
C LEU A 198 -9.24 0.71 7.27
N LEU A 199 -8.67 0.00 8.23
CA LEU A 199 -9.30 -1.18 8.79
C LEU A 199 -9.10 -1.24 10.31
N THR A 200 -10.19 -1.52 11.03
CA THR A 200 -10.15 -1.83 12.45
C THR A 200 -10.48 -3.31 12.66
N ILE A 201 -9.59 -4.04 13.30
CA ILE A 201 -9.73 -5.47 13.59
C ILE A 201 -10.02 -5.62 15.07
N VAL A 202 -11.11 -6.29 15.42
CA VAL A 202 -11.47 -6.60 16.79
C VAL A 202 -11.38 -8.11 16.99
N LYS A 203 -10.39 -8.55 17.75
CA LYS A 203 -10.21 -9.96 18.11
C LYS A 203 -10.92 -10.24 19.43
N GLU A 204 -11.92 -11.10 19.37
CA GLU A 204 -12.67 -11.50 20.55
C GLU A 204 -11.83 -12.41 21.46
N PRO A 205 -12.01 -12.29 22.81
CA PRO A 205 -11.35 -13.19 23.75
C PRO A 205 -11.90 -14.61 23.63
N ALA A 206 -11.02 -15.60 23.78
CA ALA A 206 -11.46 -16.97 23.91
C ALA A 206 -12.27 -17.17 25.21
N PHE A 207 -13.19 -18.13 25.22
CA PHE A 207 -14.02 -18.43 26.37
C PHE A 207 -13.22 -18.56 27.67
N TYR A 208 -12.08 -19.24 27.61
CA TYR A 208 -11.21 -19.46 28.76
C TYR A 208 -10.41 -18.20 29.21
N GLU A 209 -10.42 -17.13 28.42
CA GLU A 209 -9.79 -15.85 28.73
C GLU A 209 -10.77 -14.81 29.26
N THR A 210 -12.05 -15.17 29.45
CA THR A 210 -13.05 -14.28 30.02
C THR A 210 -12.92 -14.24 31.54
N TRP A 211 -13.30 -13.10 32.15
CA TRP A 211 -13.27 -12.97 33.62
C TRP A 211 -14.11 -14.05 34.30
N PHE A 212 -15.14 -14.52 33.66
CA PHE A 212 -16.00 -15.59 34.16
C PHE A 212 -15.27 -16.93 34.24
N ALA A 213 -14.41 -17.24 33.28
CA ALA A 213 -13.58 -18.44 33.31
C ALA A 213 -12.60 -18.40 34.48
N TYR A 214 -11.99 -17.24 34.74
CA TYR A 214 -11.11 -17.08 35.91
C TYR A 214 -11.84 -17.33 37.23
N LEU A 215 -13.07 -16.87 37.38
CA LEU A 215 -13.89 -17.13 38.55
C LEU A 215 -14.17 -18.63 38.74
N VAL A 216 -14.48 -19.33 37.64
CA VAL A 216 -14.66 -20.80 37.65
C VAL A 216 -13.37 -21.50 38.04
N TYR A 217 -12.22 -21.08 37.55
CA TYR A 217 -10.93 -21.66 37.92
C TYR A 217 -10.60 -21.50 39.42
N VAL A 218 -10.86 -20.32 39.98
CA VAL A 218 -10.68 -20.08 41.42
C VAL A 218 -11.57 -20.99 42.26
N ILE A 219 -12.84 -21.18 41.87
CA ILE A 219 -13.77 -22.09 42.55
C ILE A 219 -13.28 -23.54 42.48
N LEU A 220 -12.83 -23.99 41.29
CA LEU A 220 -12.31 -25.33 41.07
C LEU A 220 -11.04 -25.62 41.93
N ILE A 221 -10.12 -24.65 41.99
CA ILE A 221 -8.92 -24.72 42.79
C ILE A 221 -9.29 -24.82 44.28
N GLY A 222 -10.24 -23.99 44.75
CA GLY A 222 -10.73 -24.03 46.12
C GLY A 222 -11.38 -25.36 46.49
N LEU A 223 -12.18 -25.91 45.59
CA LEU A 223 -12.83 -27.19 45.75
C LEU A 223 -11.80 -28.36 45.81
N CYS A 224 -10.81 -28.30 44.92
CA CYS A 224 -9.71 -29.26 44.91
C CYS A 224 -8.96 -29.24 46.26
N PHE A 225 -8.65 -28.05 46.77
CA PHE A 225 -7.98 -27.87 48.06
C PHE A 225 -8.83 -28.42 49.21
N TYR A 226 -10.14 -28.13 49.19
CA TYR A 226 -11.07 -28.67 50.18
C TYR A 226 -11.11 -30.21 50.19
N VAL A 227 -11.18 -30.81 49.00
CA VAL A 227 -11.18 -32.27 48.86
C VAL A 227 -9.89 -32.90 49.39
N VAL A 228 -8.74 -32.30 49.04
CA VAL A 228 -7.43 -32.78 49.53
C VAL A 228 -7.36 -32.72 51.04
N ILE A 229 -7.74 -31.62 51.68
CA ILE A 229 -7.77 -31.46 53.14
C ILE A 229 -8.70 -32.50 53.76
N ARG A 230 -9.88 -32.70 53.20
CA ARG A 230 -10.86 -33.66 53.70
C ARG A 230 -10.34 -35.10 53.62
N LEU A 231 -9.65 -35.47 52.56
CA LEU A 231 -9.03 -36.80 52.40
C LEU A 231 -7.87 -36.98 53.38
N TYR A 232 -7.07 -35.94 53.60
CA TYR A 232 -5.98 -35.95 54.54
C TYR A 232 -6.48 -36.11 55.97
N MET A 233 -7.53 -35.39 56.36
CA MET A 233 -8.18 -35.48 57.67
C MET A 233 -8.81 -36.86 57.91
N ARG A 234 -9.32 -37.56 56.86
CA ARG A 234 -9.85 -38.91 56.97
C ARG A 234 -8.76 -39.97 57.16
N ARG A 235 -7.52 -39.71 56.71
CA ARG A 235 -6.39 -40.66 56.95
C ARG A 235 -5.77 -40.56 58.32
N ILE A 236 -5.98 -39.46 59.01
CA ILE A 236 -5.43 -39.24 60.38
C ILE A 236 -6.42 -39.73 61.46
N LYS A 237 -7.69 -39.96 61.11
CA LYS A 237 -8.63 -40.65 62.01
C LYS A 237 -8.63 -42.18 61.81
#